data_400c24028d2ea79082be1f337de77eca
#
_entry.id   400c24028d2ea79082be1f337de77eca
#
_cell.length_a   1.000
_cell.length_b   1.000
_cell.length_c   1.000
_cell.angle_alpha   90.00
_cell.angle_beta   90.00
_cell.angle_gamma   90.00
#
_symmetry.space_group_name_H-M   'P 1'
#
loop_
_entity.id
_entity.type
_entity.pdbx_description
1 polymer ?
#
loop_
_entity_poly.entity_id
_entity_poly.type
_entity_poly.pdbx_seq_one_letter_code
_entity_poly.pdbx_strand_id
1 'polypeptide(L)'
;MVNTALIGEYIQFLRKQKHLSQKDLAEALGISFQAVSKWETGENLPDASILLELADILDTTTDKILTAGALIVRKNKKISVSDIQEGFIAFSDMRTFFGAESPFYRGAVEGINQKLKIDIEEYLKSEKGREALLAEAIVHYLVNGYHIDTEEIERAFSSPEIRAKIKKYQSNSSLFGHKAKQYASYRPSFPSELIDLIFAENQKPVIADIASGTGRLAALCIDRAKTLYAIEPNENMRKLAEEQLSSHQNYISLAAFAENTTLSDNSIDIITVAGAYHYFDSTDTKKEFYRILKPNGKVFLFWNRYTGNAYDKEKEILDEKYRKKKKRPYSGITPKERAEHLFGKNNFKEITVQTKIHQTFDEFFGGWSSASYTPDAGSDDYPNFKKEALALFTKYANEQGLMEMNITSYCFFGTLLP
;
A
#
# COMPACT_ATOMS: atom_id res chain seq x y z
N MET A 1 -0.94 -13.84 -23.41
CA MET A 1 0.15 -14.19 -24.35
C MET A 1 1.43 -13.61 -23.78
N VAL A 2 2.51 -14.37 -23.83
CA VAL A 2 3.85 -13.91 -23.43
C VAL A 2 4.30 -12.85 -24.46
N ASN A 3 4.69 -11.66 -23.98
CA ASN A 3 5.17 -10.60 -24.87
C ASN A 3 6.70 -10.71 -24.99
N THR A 4 7.16 -11.29 -26.08
CA THR A 4 8.58 -11.57 -26.35
C THR A 4 9.40 -10.29 -26.45
N ALA A 5 8.85 -9.20 -26.98
CA ALA A 5 9.54 -7.91 -27.10
C ALA A 5 9.84 -7.31 -25.71
N LEU A 6 8.87 -7.29 -24.80
CA LEU A 6 9.07 -6.78 -23.44
C LEU A 6 10.07 -7.63 -22.66
N ILE A 7 10.07 -8.95 -22.86
CA ILE A 7 11.06 -9.83 -22.23
C ILE A 7 12.46 -9.53 -22.76
N GLY A 8 12.61 -9.31 -24.06
CA GLY A 8 13.88 -8.93 -24.67
C GLY A 8 14.41 -7.61 -24.14
N GLU A 9 13.57 -6.58 -24.09
CA GLU A 9 13.91 -5.29 -23.49
C GLU A 9 14.34 -5.42 -22.03
N TYR A 10 13.67 -6.27 -21.25
CA TYR A 10 14.03 -6.50 -19.86
C TYR A 10 15.36 -7.20 -19.70
N ILE A 11 15.65 -8.24 -20.50
CA ILE A 11 16.96 -8.90 -20.53
C ILE A 11 18.06 -7.89 -20.87
N GLN A 12 17.84 -7.06 -21.90
CA GLN A 12 18.78 -5.99 -22.31
C GLN A 12 19.01 -5.00 -21.15
N PHE A 13 17.96 -4.58 -20.46
CA PHE A 13 18.03 -3.68 -19.32
C PHE A 13 18.91 -4.26 -18.21
N LEU A 14 18.64 -5.49 -17.78
CA LEU A 14 19.40 -6.17 -16.72
C LEU A 14 20.88 -6.35 -17.10
N ARG A 15 21.14 -6.79 -18.35
CA ARG A 15 22.49 -6.93 -18.86
C ARG A 15 23.28 -5.61 -18.80
N LYS A 16 22.66 -4.52 -19.26
CA LYS A 16 23.28 -3.19 -19.19
C LYS A 16 23.54 -2.73 -17.76
N GLN A 17 22.65 -3.04 -16.82
CA GLN A 17 22.87 -2.77 -15.40
C GLN A 17 24.09 -3.50 -14.84
N LYS A 18 24.37 -4.72 -15.33
CA LYS A 18 25.57 -5.50 -14.97
C LYS A 18 26.82 -5.08 -15.77
N HIS A 19 26.73 -4.04 -16.60
CA HIS A 19 27.82 -3.56 -17.48
C HIS A 19 28.35 -4.64 -18.45
N LEU A 20 27.54 -5.63 -18.80
CA LEU A 20 27.89 -6.68 -19.74
C LEU A 20 27.56 -6.26 -21.17
N SER A 21 28.43 -6.58 -22.15
CA SER A 21 28.07 -6.57 -23.56
C SER A 21 27.23 -7.81 -23.91
N GLN A 22 26.54 -7.80 -25.06
CA GLN A 22 25.84 -9.00 -25.55
C GLN A 22 26.81 -10.18 -25.75
N LYS A 23 28.08 -9.89 -26.10
CA LYS A 23 29.12 -10.90 -26.28
C LYS A 23 29.52 -11.50 -24.93
N ASP A 24 29.70 -10.69 -23.89
CA ASP A 24 30.05 -11.14 -22.55
C ASP A 24 28.95 -12.04 -21.98
N LEU A 25 27.68 -11.67 -22.16
CA LEU A 25 26.55 -12.49 -21.72
C LEU A 25 26.48 -13.82 -22.49
N ALA A 26 26.71 -13.79 -23.80
CA ALA A 26 26.72 -14.98 -24.65
C ALA A 26 27.86 -15.94 -24.24
N GLU A 27 29.05 -15.41 -23.97
CA GLU A 27 30.21 -16.16 -23.53
C GLU A 27 29.97 -16.80 -22.15
N ALA A 28 29.42 -16.07 -21.21
CA ALA A 28 29.05 -16.56 -19.87
C ALA A 28 28.02 -17.69 -19.91
N LEU A 29 27.08 -17.67 -20.87
CA LEU A 29 26.07 -18.70 -21.07
C LEU A 29 26.49 -19.83 -22.02
N GLY A 30 27.68 -19.77 -22.60
CA GLY A 30 28.15 -20.78 -23.58
C GLY A 30 27.34 -20.83 -24.89
N ILE A 31 26.75 -19.73 -25.32
CA ILE A 31 25.85 -19.60 -26.49
C ILE A 31 26.39 -18.60 -27.51
N SER A 32 25.75 -18.53 -28.67
CA SER A 32 26.12 -17.54 -29.69
C SER A 32 25.65 -16.13 -29.34
N PHE A 33 26.42 -15.11 -29.70
CA PHE A 33 26.04 -13.70 -29.64
C PHE A 33 24.69 -13.42 -30.35
N GLN A 34 24.45 -14.09 -31.50
CA GLN A 34 23.20 -13.97 -32.23
C GLN A 34 22.00 -14.41 -31.44
N ALA A 35 22.13 -15.40 -30.53
CA ALA A 35 21.06 -15.85 -29.67
C ALA A 35 20.64 -14.76 -28.69
N VAL A 36 21.60 -14.12 -28.02
CA VAL A 36 21.35 -13.00 -27.11
C VAL A 36 20.73 -11.81 -27.86
N SER A 37 21.24 -11.49 -29.07
CA SER A 37 20.68 -10.43 -29.88
C SER A 37 19.21 -10.68 -30.25
N LYS A 38 18.85 -11.91 -30.63
CA LYS A 38 17.48 -12.31 -30.96
C LYS A 38 16.55 -12.26 -29.74
N TRP A 39 17.06 -12.57 -28.55
CA TRP A 39 16.26 -12.38 -27.32
C TRP A 39 15.97 -10.90 -27.07
N GLU A 40 16.99 -10.05 -27.16
CA GLU A 40 16.83 -8.62 -26.88
C GLU A 40 15.99 -7.88 -27.93
N THR A 41 15.91 -8.39 -29.15
CA THR A 41 15.00 -7.88 -30.19
C THR A 41 13.58 -8.48 -30.13
N GLY A 42 13.37 -9.47 -29.25
CA GLY A 42 12.08 -10.14 -29.10
C GLY A 42 11.75 -11.15 -30.21
N GLU A 43 12.71 -11.46 -31.09
CA GLU A 43 12.55 -12.47 -32.15
C GLU A 43 12.41 -13.87 -31.60
N ASN A 44 13.14 -14.17 -30.51
CA ASN A 44 13.09 -15.45 -29.81
C ASN A 44 13.11 -15.25 -28.30
N LEU A 45 12.70 -16.26 -27.55
CA LEU A 45 12.88 -16.36 -26.10
C LEU A 45 14.10 -17.24 -25.76
N PRO A 46 14.73 -17.03 -24.60
CA PRO A 46 15.68 -17.98 -24.03
C PRO A 46 15.03 -19.36 -23.88
N ASP A 47 15.78 -20.41 -24.19
CA ASP A 47 15.35 -21.79 -23.93
C ASP A 47 15.22 -22.04 -22.41
N ALA A 48 14.29 -22.91 -22.03
CA ALA A 48 14.04 -23.23 -20.63
C ALA A 48 15.31 -23.79 -19.92
N SER A 49 16.19 -24.45 -20.66
CA SER A 49 17.44 -24.99 -20.13
C SER A 49 18.44 -23.92 -19.72
N ILE A 50 18.35 -22.71 -20.29
CA ILE A 50 19.29 -21.59 -20.03
C ILE A 50 18.70 -20.57 -19.05
N LEU A 51 17.37 -20.59 -18.83
CA LEU A 51 16.69 -19.56 -18.05
C LEU A 51 17.20 -19.43 -16.61
N LEU A 52 17.58 -20.53 -15.96
CA LEU A 52 18.14 -20.52 -14.59
C LEU A 52 19.48 -19.80 -14.56
N GLU A 53 20.41 -20.21 -15.45
CA GLU A 53 21.75 -19.63 -15.53
C GLU A 53 21.70 -18.16 -15.96
N LEU A 54 20.82 -17.82 -16.91
CA LEU A 54 20.56 -16.44 -17.30
C LEU A 54 20.06 -15.59 -16.12
N ALA A 55 19.17 -16.15 -15.29
CA ALA A 55 18.65 -15.48 -14.11
C ALA A 55 19.75 -15.24 -13.07
N ASP A 56 20.61 -16.22 -12.84
CA ASP A 56 21.74 -16.11 -11.91
C ASP A 56 22.76 -15.05 -12.38
N ILE A 57 23.16 -15.07 -13.66
CA ILE A 57 24.10 -14.08 -14.22
C ILE A 57 23.52 -12.66 -14.14
N LEU A 58 22.23 -12.50 -14.39
CA LEU A 58 21.56 -11.21 -14.37
C LEU A 58 21.05 -10.79 -12.97
N ASP A 59 21.33 -11.61 -11.94
CA ASP A 59 20.91 -11.37 -10.54
C ASP A 59 19.39 -11.11 -10.42
N THR A 60 18.62 -12.01 -11.01
CA THR A 60 17.17 -11.94 -11.07
C THR A 60 16.54 -13.32 -10.88
N THR A 61 15.26 -13.47 -11.18
CA THR A 61 14.57 -14.77 -11.18
C THR A 61 14.02 -15.11 -12.55
N THR A 62 13.88 -16.40 -12.86
CA THR A 62 13.24 -16.86 -14.11
C THR A 62 11.85 -16.27 -14.29
N ASP A 63 11.06 -16.15 -13.22
CA ASP A 63 9.74 -15.54 -13.27
C ASP A 63 9.81 -14.05 -13.67
N LYS A 64 10.78 -13.31 -13.16
CA LYS A 64 10.98 -11.90 -13.55
C LYS A 64 11.42 -11.77 -15.00
N ILE A 65 12.27 -12.67 -15.50
CA ILE A 65 12.63 -12.68 -16.92
C ILE A 65 11.38 -12.92 -17.78
N LEU A 66 10.64 -14.00 -17.50
CA LEU A 66 9.46 -14.40 -18.28
C LEU A 66 8.30 -13.40 -18.20
N THR A 67 8.32 -12.51 -17.24
CA THR A 67 7.31 -11.46 -17.03
C THR A 67 7.81 -10.08 -17.38
N ALA A 68 9.02 -9.98 -17.95
CA ALA A 68 9.65 -8.69 -18.27
C ALA A 68 9.74 -7.75 -17.05
N GLY A 69 10.07 -8.29 -15.88
CA GLY A 69 10.12 -7.53 -14.64
C GLY A 69 8.74 -7.16 -14.07
N ALA A 70 7.67 -7.41 -14.81
CA ALA A 70 6.34 -7.23 -14.27
C ALA A 70 6.11 -8.24 -13.14
N LEU A 71 5.67 -7.77 -11.99
CA LEU A 71 5.14 -8.66 -10.97
C LEU A 71 4.01 -9.46 -11.62
N ILE A 72 4.12 -10.80 -11.67
CA ILE A 72 3.01 -11.63 -12.09
C ILE A 72 1.89 -11.39 -11.09
N VAL A 73 0.98 -10.50 -11.45
CA VAL A 73 -0.31 -10.47 -10.80
C VAL A 73 -1.04 -11.70 -11.29
N ARG A 74 -0.88 -12.81 -10.57
CA ARG A 74 -1.74 -13.97 -10.77
C ARG A 74 -3.17 -13.46 -10.57
N LYS A 75 -3.92 -13.33 -11.68
CA LYS A 75 -5.37 -13.14 -11.62
C LYS A 75 -5.90 -14.28 -10.75
N ASN A 76 -6.57 -13.93 -9.64
CA ASN A 76 -7.09 -14.84 -8.62
C ASN A 76 -6.02 -15.49 -7.70
N LYS A 77 -5.32 -14.67 -6.92
CA LYS A 77 -4.65 -15.17 -5.71
C LYS A 77 -5.75 -15.62 -4.72
N LYS A 78 -6.19 -16.86 -4.82
CA LYS A 78 -7.10 -17.48 -3.87
C LYS A 78 -6.33 -18.53 -3.08
N ILE A 79 -6.49 -18.52 -1.76
CA ILE A 79 -5.95 -19.53 -0.85
C ILE A 79 -7.04 -19.84 0.18
N SER A 80 -7.18 -21.11 0.57
CA SER A 80 -8.09 -21.49 1.64
C SER A 80 -7.41 -21.43 2.99
N VAL A 81 -8.20 -21.36 4.05
CA VAL A 81 -7.68 -21.51 5.42
C VAL A 81 -7.05 -22.90 5.61
N SER A 82 -7.62 -23.93 4.96
CA SER A 82 -7.09 -25.29 4.98
C SER A 82 -5.68 -25.37 4.38
N ASP A 83 -5.44 -24.72 3.22
CA ASP A 83 -4.10 -24.69 2.60
C ASP A 83 -3.04 -24.10 3.55
N ILE A 84 -3.42 -23.07 4.32
CA ILE A 84 -2.50 -22.44 5.29
C ILE A 84 -2.24 -23.39 6.46
N GLN A 85 -3.28 -24.09 6.95
CA GLN A 85 -3.14 -25.07 8.04
C GLN A 85 -2.27 -26.27 7.61
N GLU A 86 -2.45 -26.75 6.37
CA GLU A 86 -1.60 -27.81 5.82
C GLU A 86 -0.13 -27.40 5.75
N GLY A 87 0.15 -26.13 5.43
CA GLY A 87 1.50 -25.57 5.48
C GLY A 87 2.12 -25.64 6.88
N PHE A 88 1.36 -25.42 7.95
CA PHE A 88 1.86 -25.58 9.32
C PHE A 88 2.06 -27.04 9.70
N ILE A 89 1.23 -27.95 9.23
CA ILE A 89 1.44 -29.40 9.42
C ILE A 89 2.74 -29.83 8.74
N ALA A 90 2.92 -29.46 7.45
CA ALA A 90 4.14 -29.75 6.71
C ALA A 90 5.40 -29.18 7.40
N PHE A 91 5.32 -27.98 7.98
CA PHE A 91 6.42 -27.40 8.76
C PHE A 91 6.73 -28.23 10.03
N SER A 92 5.71 -28.72 10.72
CA SER A 92 5.90 -29.61 11.88
C SER A 92 6.49 -30.96 11.47
N ASP A 93 6.11 -31.49 10.32
CA ASP A 93 6.64 -32.75 9.77
C ASP A 93 8.11 -32.62 9.39
N MET A 94 8.57 -31.45 8.95
CA MET A 94 10.00 -31.18 8.70
C MET A 94 10.86 -31.43 9.93
N ARG A 95 10.36 -31.05 11.13
CA ARG A 95 11.05 -31.35 12.40
C ARG A 95 11.24 -32.85 12.62
N THR A 96 10.20 -33.63 12.33
CA THR A 96 10.22 -35.09 12.49
C THR A 96 11.11 -35.74 11.46
N PHE A 97 11.05 -35.28 10.19
CA PHE A 97 11.78 -35.89 9.09
C PHE A 97 13.28 -35.55 9.09
N PHE A 98 13.66 -34.32 9.32
CA PHE A 98 15.06 -33.85 9.28
C PHE A 98 15.73 -33.86 10.65
N GLY A 99 14.98 -33.97 11.74
CA GLY A 99 15.45 -33.82 13.11
C GLY A 99 15.47 -32.38 13.58
N ALA A 100 15.14 -32.18 14.86
CA ALA A 100 15.00 -30.84 15.48
C ALA A 100 16.29 -30.01 15.45
N GLU A 101 17.45 -30.66 15.42
CA GLU A 101 18.76 -30.00 15.41
C GLU A 101 19.40 -29.93 14.01
N SER A 102 18.70 -30.37 12.97
CA SER A 102 19.26 -30.30 11.62
C SER A 102 19.44 -28.84 11.17
N PRO A 103 20.52 -28.49 10.46
CA PRO A 103 20.75 -27.16 9.95
C PRO A 103 19.58 -26.64 9.05
N PHE A 104 18.94 -27.56 8.33
CA PHE A 104 17.81 -27.26 7.46
C PHE A 104 16.58 -26.80 8.27
N TYR A 105 16.18 -27.58 9.29
CA TYR A 105 15.05 -27.22 10.15
C TYR A 105 15.35 -25.96 10.97
N ARG A 106 16.52 -25.88 11.58
CA ARG A 106 16.93 -24.69 12.36
C ARG A 106 17.00 -23.44 11.52
N GLY A 107 17.53 -23.51 10.30
CA GLY A 107 17.54 -22.39 9.37
C GLY A 107 16.14 -21.91 9.00
N ALA A 108 15.18 -22.84 8.81
CA ALA A 108 13.78 -22.49 8.55
C ALA A 108 13.13 -21.81 9.76
N VAL A 109 13.31 -22.35 10.98
CA VAL A 109 12.83 -21.78 12.25
C VAL A 109 13.39 -20.37 12.44
N GLU A 110 14.69 -20.19 12.30
CA GLU A 110 15.35 -18.89 12.48
C GLU A 110 14.86 -17.88 11.46
N GLY A 111 14.74 -18.25 10.18
CA GLY A 111 14.22 -17.38 9.12
C GLY A 111 12.79 -16.92 9.38
N ILE A 112 11.92 -17.82 9.86
CA ILE A 112 10.55 -17.47 10.23
C ILE A 112 10.52 -16.55 11.46
N ASN A 113 11.27 -16.89 12.51
CA ASN A 113 11.32 -16.13 13.75
C ASN A 113 11.81 -14.69 13.50
N GLN A 114 12.86 -14.51 12.69
CA GLN A 114 13.37 -13.21 12.30
C GLN A 114 12.34 -12.41 11.51
N LYS A 115 11.67 -13.04 10.55
CA LYS A 115 10.69 -12.38 9.68
C LYS A 115 9.42 -11.98 10.42
N LEU A 116 8.89 -12.87 11.26
CA LEU A 116 7.64 -12.65 11.99
C LEU A 116 7.85 -12.06 13.39
N LYS A 117 9.09 -11.97 13.88
CA LYS A 117 9.46 -11.52 15.24
C LYS A 117 8.74 -12.31 16.33
N ILE A 118 8.67 -13.62 16.16
CA ILE A 118 8.04 -14.58 17.09
C ILE A 118 9.00 -15.74 17.36
N ASP A 119 8.66 -16.57 18.33
CA ASP A 119 9.19 -17.94 18.44
C ASP A 119 8.14 -18.91 17.92
N ILE A 120 8.28 -19.37 16.65
CA ILE A 120 7.31 -20.25 16.02
C ILE A 120 7.15 -21.58 16.77
N GLU A 121 8.24 -22.13 17.33
CA GLU A 121 8.17 -23.38 18.07
C GLU A 121 7.35 -23.22 19.34
N GLU A 122 7.43 -22.08 20.03
CA GLU A 122 6.59 -21.78 21.21
C GLU A 122 5.11 -21.62 20.82
N TYR A 123 4.84 -20.91 19.73
CA TYR A 123 3.46 -20.75 19.22
C TYR A 123 2.82 -22.09 18.84
N LEU A 124 3.57 -23.02 18.26
CA LEU A 124 3.05 -24.33 17.86
C LEU A 124 2.73 -25.27 19.03
N LYS A 125 3.25 -25.03 20.25
CA LYS A 125 3.02 -25.88 21.41
C LYS A 125 1.58 -25.83 21.94
N SER A 126 0.89 -24.71 21.81
CA SER A 126 -0.45 -24.52 22.36
C SER A 126 -1.50 -24.30 21.28
N GLU A 127 -2.76 -24.68 21.57
CA GLU A 127 -3.88 -24.40 20.67
C GLU A 127 -4.06 -22.91 20.41
N LYS A 128 -4.01 -22.09 21.47
CA LYS A 128 -4.07 -20.63 21.37
C LYS A 128 -2.93 -20.04 20.55
N GLY A 129 -1.73 -20.60 20.69
CA GLY A 129 -0.58 -20.17 19.86
C GLY A 129 -0.77 -20.52 18.39
N ARG A 130 -1.23 -21.71 18.08
CA ARG A 130 -1.55 -22.11 16.70
C ARG A 130 -2.65 -21.26 16.08
N GLU A 131 -3.71 -20.93 16.85
CA GLU A 131 -4.77 -20.02 16.40
C GLU A 131 -4.23 -18.63 16.09
N ALA A 132 -3.37 -18.09 16.96
CA ALA A 132 -2.73 -16.80 16.75
C ALA A 132 -1.80 -16.79 15.50
N LEU A 133 -1.00 -17.84 15.32
CA LEU A 133 -0.13 -18.01 14.16
C LEU A 133 -0.92 -18.11 12.86
N LEU A 134 -2.03 -18.85 12.86
CA LEU A 134 -2.95 -18.95 11.73
C LEU A 134 -3.53 -17.57 11.37
N ALA A 135 -3.93 -16.79 12.38
CA ALA A 135 -4.46 -15.45 12.17
C ALA A 135 -3.42 -14.52 11.54
N GLU A 136 -2.17 -14.54 12.00
CA GLU A 136 -1.07 -13.75 11.41
C GLU A 136 -0.78 -14.19 9.98
N ALA A 137 -0.78 -15.47 9.69
CA ALA A 137 -0.59 -15.99 8.33
C ALA A 137 -1.72 -15.54 7.40
N ILE A 138 -2.98 -15.61 7.83
CA ILE A 138 -4.13 -15.12 7.07
C ILE A 138 -4.00 -13.63 6.79
N VAL A 139 -3.67 -12.82 7.80
CA VAL A 139 -3.40 -11.39 7.61
C VAL A 139 -2.29 -11.18 6.58
N HIS A 140 -1.20 -11.93 6.68
CA HIS A 140 -0.09 -11.85 5.72
C HIS A 140 -0.55 -12.15 4.28
N TYR A 141 -1.37 -13.18 4.05
CA TYR A 141 -1.91 -13.47 2.73
C TYR A 141 -2.86 -12.39 2.22
N LEU A 142 -3.75 -11.88 3.08
CA LEU A 142 -4.67 -10.78 2.74
C LEU A 142 -3.90 -9.52 2.31
N VAL A 143 -2.83 -9.17 3.05
CA VAL A 143 -1.93 -8.05 2.74
C VAL A 143 -1.29 -8.21 1.37
N ASN A 144 -0.91 -9.44 1.01
CA ASN A 144 -0.28 -9.76 -0.28
C ASN A 144 -1.30 -9.98 -1.41
N GLY A 145 -2.55 -9.52 -1.22
CA GLY A 145 -3.59 -9.52 -2.23
C GLY A 145 -4.25 -10.89 -2.49
N TYR A 146 -4.08 -11.85 -1.56
CA TYR A 146 -4.82 -13.11 -1.63
C TYR A 146 -6.26 -12.91 -1.16
N HIS A 147 -7.18 -13.59 -1.80
CA HIS A 147 -8.56 -13.70 -1.36
C HIS A 147 -8.72 -14.97 -0.53
N ILE A 148 -9.30 -14.82 0.66
CA ILE A 148 -9.67 -15.92 1.56
C ILE A 148 -11.16 -15.78 1.84
N ASP A 149 -11.88 -16.89 1.77
CA ASP A 149 -13.33 -16.91 1.96
C ASP A 149 -13.70 -16.50 3.39
N THR A 150 -14.66 -15.58 3.50
CA THR A 150 -15.09 -15.05 4.81
C THR A 150 -15.72 -16.15 5.68
N GLU A 151 -16.46 -17.10 5.08
CA GLU A 151 -17.08 -18.19 5.82
C GLU A 151 -16.02 -19.18 6.34
N GLU A 152 -14.92 -19.39 5.61
CA GLU A 152 -13.80 -20.20 6.08
C GLU A 152 -13.14 -19.55 7.31
N ILE A 153 -12.93 -18.22 7.28
CA ILE A 153 -12.38 -17.48 8.42
C ILE A 153 -13.31 -17.54 9.63
N GLU A 154 -14.62 -17.35 9.42
CA GLU A 154 -15.59 -17.42 10.51
C GLU A 154 -15.64 -18.82 11.17
N ARG A 155 -15.41 -19.88 10.39
CA ARG A 155 -15.35 -21.26 10.89
C ARG A 155 -14.03 -21.62 11.56
N ALA A 156 -12.94 -21.03 11.14
CA ALA A 156 -11.59 -21.37 11.60
C ALA A 156 -11.25 -20.80 12.97
N PHE A 157 -11.95 -19.75 13.42
CA PHE A 157 -11.64 -19.05 14.66
C PHE A 157 -12.82 -19.00 15.59
N SER A 158 -12.63 -19.43 16.84
CA SER A 158 -13.61 -19.28 17.92
C SER A 158 -13.60 -17.88 18.52
N SER A 159 -12.43 -17.21 18.56
CA SER A 159 -12.26 -15.88 19.14
C SER A 159 -12.91 -14.77 18.30
N PRO A 160 -13.90 -14.03 18.87
CA PRO A 160 -14.48 -12.86 18.18
C PRO A 160 -13.46 -11.76 17.90
N GLU A 161 -12.46 -11.59 18.76
CA GLU A 161 -11.41 -10.57 18.62
C GLU A 161 -10.52 -10.89 17.41
N ILE A 162 -10.10 -12.13 17.23
CA ILE A 162 -9.30 -12.57 16.08
C ILE A 162 -10.10 -12.39 14.80
N ARG A 163 -11.37 -12.82 14.78
CA ARG A 163 -12.24 -12.62 13.61
C ARG A 163 -12.42 -11.15 13.27
N ALA A 164 -12.59 -10.27 14.26
CA ALA A 164 -12.70 -8.83 14.07
C ALA A 164 -11.38 -8.23 13.51
N LYS A 165 -10.22 -8.68 14.02
CA LYS A 165 -8.89 -8.29 13.51
C LYS A 165 -8.78 -8.66 12.03
N ILE A 166 -9.01 -9.90 11.64
CA ILE A 166 -8.90 -10.36 10.25
C ILE A 166 -9.89 -9.62 9.35
N LYS A 167 -11.13 -9.43 9.79
CA LYS A 167 -12.18 -8.72 9.05
C LYS A 167 -11.80 -7.25 8.77
N LYS A 168 -11.09 -6.61 9.69
CA LYS A 168 -10.51 -5.26 9.47
C LYS A 168 -9.59 -5.26 8.24
N TYR A 169 -8.71 -6.26 8.11
CA TYR A 169 -7.78 -6.36 6.98
C TYR A 169 -8.48 -6.73 5.67
N GLN A 170 -9.48 -7.61 5.70
CA GLN A 170 -10.31 -7.91 4.53
C GLN A 170 -11.05 -6.65 4.03
N SER A 171 -11.65 -5.87 4.95
CA SER A 171 -12.42 -4.68 4.59
C SER A 171 -11.53 -3.54 4.09
N ASN A 172 -10.37 -3.30 4.70
CA ASN A 172 -9.47 -2.21 4.32
C ASN A 172 -8.81 -2.45 2.96
N SER A 173 -8.42 -3.68 2.64
CA SER A 173 -7.85 -4.02 1.34
C SER A 173 -8.85 -3.91 0.18
N SER A 174 -10.15 -4.10 0.44
CA SER A 174 -11.21 -4.03 -0.58
C SER A 174 -11.87 -2.65 -0.74
N LEU A 175 -11.76 -1.78 0.29
CA LEU A 175 -12.53 -0.54 0.43
C LEU A 175 -12.37 0.45 -0.72
N PHE A 176 -11.20 0.53 -1.32
CA PHE A 176 -10.85 1.55 -2.31
C PHE A 176 -10.53 0.97 -3.69
N GLY A 177 -10.43 -0.35 -3.84
CA GLY A 177 -9.89 -0.98 -5.05
C GLY A 177 -10.60 -0.56 -6.34
N HIS A 178 -11.93 -0.51 -6.35
CA HIS A 178 -12.73 -0.12 -7.52
C HIS A 178 -12.86 1.41 -7.70
N LYS A 179 -12.54 2.20 -6.65
CA LYS A 179 -12.56 3.68 -6.67
C LYS A 179 -11.17 4.30 -6.80
N ALA A 180 -10.12 3.49 -6.93
CA ALA A 180 -8.73 3.96 -6.93
C ALA A 180 -8.48 4.99 -8.04
N LYS A 181 -9.02 4.78 -9.24
CA LYS A 181 -8.88 5.72 -10.37
C LYS A 181 -9.54 7.07 -10.09
N GLN A 182 -10.79 7.08 -9.60
CA GLN A 182 -11.48 8.32 -9.22
C GLN A 182 -10.74 9.03 -8.08
N TYR A 183 -10.25 8.27 -7.10
CA TYR A 183 -9.46 8.82 -6.01
C TYR A 183 -8.19 9.51 -6.52
N ALA A 184 -7.45 8.88 -7.44
CA ALA A 184 -6.26 9.45 -8.04
C ALA A 184 -6.54 10.75 -8.80
N SER A 185 -7.62 10.79 -9.60
CA SER A 185 -7.91 11.88 -10.53
C SER A 185 -8.51 13.13 -9.88
N TYR A 186 -9.35 12.98 -8.85
CA TYR A 186 -10.22 14.05 -8.39
C TYR A 186 -9.96 14.56 -6.97
N ARG A 187 -9.10 13.91 -6.19
CA ARG A 187 -8.77 14.43 -4.86
C ARG A 187 -7.80 15.61 -4.96
N PRO A 188 -7.99 16.70 -4.19
CA PRO A 188 -7.07 17.83 -4.21
C PRO A 188 -5.70 17.45 -3.69
N SER A 189 -4.65 18.03 -4.27
CA SER A 189 -3.28 17.91 -3.80
C SER A 189 -3.06 18.69 -2.51
N PHE A 190 -1.86 18.59 -1.92
CA PHE A 190 -1.45 19.43 -0.80
C PHE A 190 -0.67 20.64 -1.29
N PRO A 191 -0.85 21.82 -0.64
CA PRO A 191 -0.07 23.02 -0.94
C PRO A 191 1.44 22.78 -0.75
N SER A 192 2.25 23.40 -1.60
CA SER A 192 3.72 23.29 -1.57
C SER A 192 4.31 23.70 -0.23
N GLU A 193 3.73 24.72 0.41
CA GLU A 193 4.15 25.23 1.70
C GLU A 193 4.09 24.17 2.82
N LEU A 194 3.11 23.25 2.75
CA LEU A 194 3.03 22.14 3.68
C LEU A 194 4.02 21.02 3.34
N ILE A 195 4.30 20.80 2.06
CA ILE A 195 5.29 19.83 1.61
C ILE A 195 6.71 20.29 1.99
N ASP A 196 7.00 21.58 1.88
CA ASP A 196 8.30 22.15 2.24
C ASP A 196 8.67 21.92 3.71
N LEU A 197 7.67 21.81 4.60
CA LEU A 197 7.92 21.45 6.01
C LEU A 197 8.61 20.11 6.19
N ILE A 198 8.36 19.13 5.31
CA ILE A 198 9.00 17.81 5.32
C ILE A 198 10.52 17.93 5.15
N PHE A 199 10.95 18.91 4.37
CA PHE A 199 12.35 19.07 3.95
C PHE A 199 13.09 20.21 4.70
N ALA A 200 12.42 20.85 5.66
CA ALA A 200 12.96 22.04 6.33
C ALA A 200 14.26 21.77 7.08
N GLU A 201 14.42 20.60 7.69
CA GLU A 201 15.59 20.24 8.50
C GLU A 201 16.53 19.24 7.82
N ASN A 202 16.02 18.45 6.87
CA ASN A 202 16.79 17.49 6.09
C ASN A 202 16.39 17.59 4.63
N GLN A 203 17.30 18.04 3.78
CA GLN A 203 17.03 18.28 2.35
C GLN A 203 16.94 16.99 1.51
N LYS A 204 17.41 15.85 2.04
CA LYS A 204 17.36 14.54 1.38
C LYS A 204 17.04 13.41 2.39
N PRO A 205 15.84 13.42 3.02
CA PRO A 205 15.46 12.41 4.00
C PRO A 205 15.15 11.06 3.36
N VAL A 206 15.26 9.99 4.14
CA VAL A 206 14.62 8.72 3.88
C VAL A 206 13.19 8.81 4.39
N ILE A 207 12.22 8.70 3.49
CA ILE A 207 10.79 8.90 3.77
C ILE A 207 10.06 7.55 3.73
N ALA A 208 9.16 7.31 4.69
CA ALA A 208 8.15 6.27 4.61
C ALA A 208 6.76 6.94 4.49
N ASP A 209 6.15 6.85 3.31
CA ASP A 209 4.77 7.30 3.06
C ASP A 209 3.81 6.15 3.36
N ILE A 210 3.15 6.24 4.52
CA ILE A 210 2.32 5.16 5.07
C ILE A 210 0.86 5.33 4.62
N ALA A 211 0.28 4.23 4.10
CA ALA A 211 -0.98 4.22 3.35
C ALA A 211 -0.90 5.21 2.18
N SER A 212 0.16 5.06 1.39
CA SER A 212 0.49 5.96 0.28
C SER A 212 -0.58 6.03 -0.81
N GLY A 213 -1.51 5.06 -0.81
CA GLY A 213 -2.62 5.01 -1.75
C GLY A 213 -2.14 4.96 -3.19
N THR A 214 -2.61 5.90 -4.00
CA THR A 214 -2.22 6.06 -5.41
C THR A 214 -0.93 6.87 -5.61
N GLY A 215 -0.13 7.08 -4.55
CA GLY A 215 1.16 7.75 -4.63
C GLY A 215 1.12 9.28 -4.68
N ARG A 216 -0.01 9.91 -4.36
CA ARG A 216 -0.18 11.37 -4.52
C ARG A 216 0.76 12.21 -3.66
N LEU A 217 0.97 11.85 -2.39
CA LEU A 217 1.94 12.54 -1.54
C LEU A 217 3.37 12.13 -1.90
N ALA A 218 3.58 10.84 -2.20
CA ALA A 218 4.86 10.34 -2.68
C ALA A 218 5.35 11.10 -3.91
N ALA A 219 4.48 11.39 -4.89
CA ALA A 219 4.79 12.16 -6.09
C ALA A 219 5.29 13.59 -5.79
N LEU A 220 4.81 14.21 -4.71
CA LEU A 220 5.26 15.54 -4.30
C LEU A 220 6.62 15.54 -3.58
N CYS A 221 7.05 14.35 -3.10
CA CYS A 221 8.24 14.20 -2.28
C CYS A 221 9.40 13.50 -2.98
N ILE A 222 9.12 12.72 -4.04
CA ILE A 222 10.08 11.76 -4.62
C ILE A 222 11.38 12.41 -5.10
N ASP A 223 11.30 13.56 -5.75
CA ASP A 223 12.47 14.24 -6.31
C ASP A 223 13.43 14.79 -5.24
N ARG A 224 12.90 15.02 -4.04
CA ARG A 224 13.64 15.58 -2.90
C ARG A 224 14.03 14.52 -1.87
N ALA A 225 13.45 13.32 -1.93
CA ALA A 225 13.79 12.23 -1.03
C ALA A 225 15.12 11.56 -1.41
N LYS A 226 15.88 11.09 -0.41
CA LYS A 226 17.00 10.17 -0.64
C LYS A 226 16.46 8.81 -1.08
N THR A 227 15.47 8.30 -0.38
CA THR A 227 14.72 7.09 -0.67
C THR A 227 13.29 7.32 -0.17
N LEU A 228 12.30 6.90 -0.95
CA LEU A 228 10.90 6.96 -0.57
C LEU A 228 10.31 5.55 -0.60
N TYR A 229 9.94 5.07 0.58
CA TYR A 229 9.18 3.84 0.75
C TYR A 229 7.69 4.18 0.73
N ALA A 230 6.96 3.69 -0.27
CA ALA A 230 5.52 3.83 -0.37
C ALA A 230 4.85 2.55 0.16
N ILE A 231 4.24 2.64 1.33
CA ILE A 231 3.61 1.51 2.02
C ILE A 231 2.10 1.54 1.78
N GLU A 232 1.58 0.58 1.01
CA GLU A 232 0.15 0.53 0.68
C GLU A 232 -0.32 -0.93 0.57
N PRO A 233 -1.26 -1.38 1.42
CA PRO A 233 -1.77 -2.74 1.37
C PRO A 233 -2.69 -3.01 0.17
N ASN A 234 -3.42 -2.00 -0.33
CA ASN A 234 -4.35 -2.18 -1.43
C ASN A 234 -3.62 -2.27 -2.79
N GLU A 235 -3.71 -3.42 -3.46
CA GLU A 235 -3.02 -3.67 -4.72
C GLU A 235 -3.43 -2.71 -5.84
N ASN A 236 -4.73 -2.37 -5.96
CA ASN A 236 -5.20 -1.49 -7.03
C ASN A 236 -4.70 -0.04 -6.83
N MET A 237 -4.63 0.43 -5.59
CA MET A 237 -4.03 1.71 -5.24
C MET A 237 -2.52 1.70 -5.54
N ARG A 238 -1.84 0.67 -5.07
CA ARG A 238 -0.40 0.51 -5.23
C ARG A 238 0.03 0.45 -6.69
N LYS A 239 -0.71 -0.27 -7.55
CA LYS A 239 -0.45 -0.31 -9.00
C LYS A 239 -0.47 1.06 -9.66
N LEU A 240 -1.45 1.89 -9.32
CA LEU A 240 -1.52 3.26 -9.85
C LEU A 240 -0.33 4.12 -9.42
N ALA A 241 0.14 3.94 -8.18
CA ALA A 241 1.35 4.60 -7.70
C ALA A 241 2.61 4.08 -8.43
N GLU A 242 2.72 2.77 -8.63
CA GLU A 242 3.82 2.13 -9.33
C GLU A 242 3.88 2.53 -10.81
N GLU A 243 2.74 2.59 -11.50
CA GLU A 243 2.64 3.08 -12.88
C GLU A 243 3.18 4.51 -13.03
N GLN A 244 2.98 5.35 -12.03
CA GLN A 244 3.41 6.74 -12.04
C GLN A 244 4.86 6.93 -11.57
N LEU A 245 5.32 6.17 -10.57
CA LEU A 245 6.52 6.50 -9.80
C LEU A 245 7.67 5.49 -9.96
N SER A 246 7.45 4.32 -10.54
CA SER A 246 8.48 3.27 -10.66
C SER A 246 9.69 3.65 -11.50
N SER A 247 9.60 4.69 -12.34
CA SER A 247 10.75 5.22 -13.07
C SER A 247 11.78 5.93 -12.18
N HIS A 248 11.42 6.33 -10.96
CA HIS A 248 12.33 6.95 -10.01
C HIS A 248 13.13 5.88 -9.26
N GLN A 249 14.45 5.90 -9.38
CA GLN A 249 15.34 4.89 -8.76
C GLN A 249 15.28 4.87 -7.22
N ASN A 250 14.85 5.96 -6.61
CA ASN A 250 14.70 6.11 -5.15
C ASN A 250 13.28 5.78 -4.65
N TYR A 251 12.37 5.29 -5.52
CA TYR A 251 11.03 4.84 -5.17
C TYR A 251 10.99 3.35 -4.87
N ILE A 252 10.47 2.97 -3.72
CA ILE A 252 10.31 1.58 -3.31
C ILE A 252 8.87 1.36 -2.86
N SER A 253 8.14 0.52 -3.58
CA SER A 253 6.75 0.16 -3.26
C SER A 253 6.71 -1.09 -2.38
N LEU A 254 5.96 -1.04 -1.28
CA LEU A 254 5.82 -2.14 -0.33
C LEU A 254 4.34 -2.45 -0.07
N ALA A 255 3.98 -3.73 -0.20
CA ALA A 255 2.68 -4.25 0.17
C ALA A 255 2.65 -4.54 1.68
N ALA A 256 2.41 -3.52 2.50
CA ALA A 256 2.42 -3.65 3.96
C ALA A 256 1.39 -2.71 4.61
N PHE A 257 1.11 -2.94 5.90
CA PHE A 257 0.22 -2.10 6.73
C PHE A 257 1.01 -1.14 7.61
N ALA A 258 0.32 -0.11 8.11
CA ALA A 258 0.89 0.87 9.03
C ALA A 258 1.38 0.23 10.34
N GLU A 259 0.74 -0.84 10.78
CA GLU A 259 1.02 -1.59 11.99
C GLU A 259 2.21 -2.55 11.85
N ASN A 260 2.61 -2.87 10.61
CA ASN A 260 3.76 -3.74 10.29
C ASN A 260 4.29 -3.40 8.89
N THR A 261 5.19 -2.44 8.82
CA THR A 261 5.72 -1.89 7.55
C THR A 261 6.77 -2.77 6.89
N THR A 262 7.30 -3.76 7.60
CA THR A 262 8.48 -4.58 7.20
C THR A 262 9.80 -3.81 7.08
N LEU A 263 9.81 -2.52 7.37
CA LEU A 263 11.03 -1.70 7.37
C LEU A 263 11.94 -2.03 8.57
N SER A 264 13.23 -1.79 8.40
CA SER A 264 14.21 -2.01 9.48
C SER A 264 14.04 -0.99 10.62
N ASP A 265 14.46 -1.38 11.82
CA ASP A 265 14.51 -0.49 12.97
C ASP A 265 15.43 0.72 12.69
N ASN A 266 15.06 1.90 13.17
CA ASN A 266 15.86 3.13 13.07
C ASN A 266 16.37 3.44 11.64
N SER A 267 15.53 3.19 10.62
CA SER A 267 15.92 3.36 9.21
C SER A 267 15.31 4.61 8.54
N ILE A 268 14.25 5.18 9.10
CA ILE A 268 13.44 6.23 8.50
C ILE A 268 13.68 7.57 9.18
N ASP A 269 13.94 8.62 8.38
CA ASP A 269 14.05 9.99 8.88
C ASP A 269 12.67 10.62 9.09
N ILE A 270 11.75 10.34 8.16
CA ILE A 270 10.42 10.98 8.13
C ILE A 270 9.35 9.95 7.76
N ILE A 271 8.29 9.91 8.55
CA ILE A 271 7.05 9.22 8.22
C ILE A 271 6.03 10.26 7.75
N THR A 272 5.36 9.99 6.63
CA THR A 272 4.22 10.76 6.15
C THR A 272 2.95 9.91 6.11
N VAL A 273 1.81 10.52 6.47
CA VAL A 273 0.48 9.89 6.38
C VAL A 273 -0.51 10.91 5.83
N ALA A 274 -1.09 10.66 4.67
CA ALA A 274 -2.03 11.57 4.03
C ALA A 274 -3.46 11.02 4.02
N GLY A 275 -4.34 11.60 4.85
CA GLY A 275 -5.77 11.27 4.90
C GLY A 275 -6.12 9.85 5.32
N ALA A 276 -5.20 9.12 5.94
CA ALA A 276 -5.35 7.68 6.20
C ALA A 276 -5.27 7.30 7.69
N TYR A 277 -4.68 8.10 8.55
CA TYR A 277 -4.42 7.74 9.95
C TYR A 277 -5.66 7.23 10.73
N HIS A 278 -6.85 7.64 10.33
CA HIS A 278 -8.11 7.20 10.95
C HIS A 278 -8.50 5.73 10.65
N TYR A 279 -7.78 5.05 9.76
CA TYR A 279 -7.97 3.62 9.47
C TYR A 279 -7.05 2.72 10.29
N PHE A 280 -6.04 3.27 10.97
CA PHE A 280 -5.01 2.51 11.66
C PHE A 280 -5.44 2.07 13.06
N ASP A 281 -4.84 0.99 13.56
CA ASP A 281 -4.80 0.71 14.99
C ASP A 281 -3.82 1.66 15.65
N SER A 282 -4.31 2.54 16.53
CA SER A 282 -3.48 3.62 17.07
C SER A 282 -2.33 3.13 17.93
N THR A 283 -2.50 2.00 18.65
CA THR A 283 -1.49 1.45 19.55
C THR A 283 -0.38 0.74 18.78
N ASP A 284 -0.73 -0.17 17.89
CA ASP A 284 0.26 -0.94 17.12
C ASP A 284 0.97 -0.07 16.08
N THR A 285 0.24 0.85 15.46
CA THR A 285 0.84 1.86 14.55
C THR A 285 1.87 2.74 15.27
N LYS A 286 1.56 3.21 16.50
CA LYS A 286 2.52 4.03 17.27
C LYS A 286 3.80 3.25 17.57
N LYS A 287 3.68 1.98 17.97
CA LYS A 287 4.83 1.10 18.22
C LYS A 287 5.67 0.92 16.96
N GLU A 288 5.02 0.64 15.82
CA GLU A 288 5.71 0.44 14.56
C GLU A 288 6.41 1.71 14.08
N PHE A 289 5.74 2.87 14.13
CA PHE A 289 6.34 4.15 13.78
C PHE A 289 7.55 4.47 14.66
N TYR A 290 7.45 4.24 15.98
CA TYR A 290 8.56 4.41 16.88
C TYR A 290 9.74 3.49 16.57
N ARG A 291 9.47 2.25 16.20
CA ARG A 291 10.47 1.24 15.84
C ARG A 291 11.29 1.63 14.61
N ILE A 292 10.59 2.08 13.54
CA ILE A 292 11.25 2.37 12.25
C ILE A 292 11.92 3.75 12.21
N LEU A 293 11.45 4.72 13.02
CA LEU A 293 12.02 6.05 13.05
C LEU A 293 13.42 6.04 13.64
N LYS A 294 14.32 6.80 13.03
CA LYS A 294 15.61 7.15 13.62
C LYS A 294 15.42 8.04 14.84
N PRO A 295 16.42 8.13 15.75
CA PRO A 295 16.42 9.15 16.77
C PRO A 295 16.19 10.55 16.16
N ASN A 296 15.26 11.32 16.72
CA ASN A 296 14.80 12.62 16.22
C ASN A 296 14.02 12.58 14.88
N GLY A 297 13.70 11.40 14.37
CA GLY A 297 12.81 11.26 13.21
C GLY A 297 11.42 11.86 13.48
N LYS A 298 10.74 12.32 12.44
CA LYS A 298 9.47 13.03 12.56
C LYS A 298 8.34 12.31 11.83
N VAL A 299 7.14 12.50 12.34
CA VAL A 299 5.91 12.09 11.67
C VAL A 299 5.16 13.34 11.19
N PHE A 300 4.64 13.27 9.97
CA PHE A 300 3.81 14.30 9.35
C PHE A 300 2.45 13.70 8.99
N LEU A 301 1.39 14.23 9.55
CA LEU A 301 0.01 13.82 9.27
C LEU A 301 -0.67 14.93 8.45
N PHE A 302 -1.22 14.56 7.28
CA PHE A 302 -1.87 15.50 6.37
C PHE A 302 -3.36 15.20 6.22
N TRP A 303 -4.20 16.23 6.18
CA TRP A 303 -5.59 16.15 5.81
C TRP A 303 -6.01 17.34 4.96
N ASN A 304 -6.86 17.08 3.96
CA ASN A 304 -7.65 18.09 3.27
C ASN A 304 -9.09 17.99 3.73
N ARG A 305 -9.67 19.12 4.10
CA ARG A 305 -11.10 19.26 4.39
C ARG A 305 -11.70 20.37 3.56
N TYR A 306 -12.87 20.10 3.01
CA TYR A 306 -13.70 21.12 2.41
C TYR A 306 -14.40 21.86 3.55
N THR A 307 -14.22 23.19 3.64
CA THR A 307 -14.69 23.99 4.78
C THR A 307 -15.17 25.35 4.36
N GLY A 308 -16.22 25.85 5.01
CA GLY A 308 -16.72 27.21 4.81
C GLY A 308 -17.39 27.45 3.47
N ASN A 309 -17.85 26.39 2.80
CA ASN A 309 -18.58 26.50 1.54
C ASN A 309 -20.09 26.70 1.80
N ALA A 310 -20.74 27.40 0.91
CA ALA A 310 -22.19 27.68 1.03
C ALA A 310 -23.05 26.41 1.04
N TYR A 311 -22.56 25.33 0.43
CA TYR A 311 -23.26 24.04 0.30
C TYR A 311 -22.91 23.03 1.40
N ASP A 312 -21.98 23.29 2.31
CA ASP A 312 -21.46 22.33 3.29
C ASP A 312 -22.55 21.64 4.11
N LYS A 313 -23.55 22.41 4.57
CA LYS A 313 -24.68 21.85 5.36
C LYS A 313 -25.51 20.84 4.55
N GLU A 314 -25.83 21.19 3.30
CA GLU A 314 -26.64 20.34 2.43
C GLU A 314 -25.86 19.07 2.03
N LYS A 315 -24.57 19.24 1.74
CA LYS A 315 -23.69 18.11 1.46
C LYS A 315 -23.56 17.17 2.66
N GLU A 316 -23.45 17.71 3.88
CA GLU A 316 -23.35 16.90 5.10
C GLU A 316 -24.59 16.03 5.31
N ILE A 317 -25.78 16.53 5.04
CA ILE A 317 -27.03 15.75 5.10
C ILE A 317 -27.00 14.57 4.12
N LEU A 318 -26.51 14.81 2.89
CA LEU A 318 -26.36 13.75 1.89
C LEU A 318 -25.27 12.74 2.27
N ASP A 319 -24.15 13.20 2.79
CA ASP A 319 -23.08 12.36 3.31
C ASP A 319 -23.58 11.42 4.41
N GLU A 320 -24.36 11.96 5.36
CA GLU A 320 -24.92 11.17 6.46
C GLU A 320 -25.91 10.12 5.95
N LYS A 321 -26.77 10.48 4.99
CA LYS A 321 -27.71 9.56 4.34
C LYS A 321 -27.00 8.33 3.77
N TYR A 322 -25.90 8.52 3.02
CA TYR A 322 -25.18 7.45 2.38
C TYR A 322 -24.27 6.68 3.34
N ARG A 323 -23.72 7.32 4.38
CA ARG A 323 -23.00 6.64 5.47
C ARG A 323 -23.91 5.67 6.22
N LYS A 324 -25.14 6.09 6.54
CA LYS A 324 -26.14 5.24 7.21
C LYS A 324 -26.50 4.02 6.36
N LYS A 325 -26.70 4.20 5.05
CA LYS A 325 -26.97 3.10 4.12
C LYS A 325 -25.84 2.07 4.06
N LYS A 326 -24.59 2.52 4.05
CA LYS A 326 -23.40 1.64 4.07
C LYS A 326 -23.02 1.16 5.48
N LYS A 327 -23.83 1.44 6.50
CA LYS A 327 -23.57 1.08 7.92
C LYS A 327 -22.18 1.53 8.38
N ARG A 328 -21.74 2.73 7.96
CA ARG A 328 -20.44 3.29 8.34
C ARG A 328 -20.63 4.40 9.37
N PRO A 329 -20.25 4.17 10.64
CA PRO A 329 -20.37 5.19 11.66
C PRO A 329 -19.42 6.34 11.35
N TYR A 330 -19.92 7.56 11.52
CA TYR A 330 -19.08 8.76 11.61
C TYR A 330 -18.42 8.76 12.99
N SER A 331 -17.09 8.79 13.05
CA SER A 331 -16.37 8.72 14.34
C SER A 331 -16.43 10.04 15.12
N GLY A 332 -16.80 11.16 14.48
CA GLY A 332 -16.78 12.50 15.09
C GLY A 332 -15.40 13.06 15.44
N ILE A 333 -14.34 12.24 15.41
CA ILE A 333 -12.98 12.60 15.82
C ILE A 333 -12.34 13.52 14.78
N THR A 334 -11.87 14.67 15.20
CA THR A 334 -11.22 15.67 14.35
C THR A 334 -9.78 15.26 13.97
N PRO A 335 -9.18 15.84 12.90
CA PRO A 335 -7.76 15.63 12.60
C PRO A 335 -6.83 15.97 13.76
N LYS A 336 -7.14 17.02 14.52
CA LYS A 336 -6.37 17.43 15.70
C LYS A 336 -6.42 16.40 16.82
N GLU A 337 -7.59 15.90 17.17
CA GLU A 337 -7.74 14.84 18.17
C GLU A 337 -6.98 13.58 17.77
N ARG A 338 -6.91 13.27 16.47
CA ARG A 338 -6.10 12.15 15.96
C ARG A 338 -4.61 12.40 16.10
N ALA A 339 -4.15 13.63 15.87
CA ALA A 339 -2.77 14.02 16.13
C ALA A 339 -2.45 13.96 17.63
N GLU A 340 -3.37 14.39 18.51
CA GLU A 340 -3.22 14.26 19.96
C GLU A 340 -3.11 12.80 20.41
N HIS A 341 -3.81 11.88 19.76
CA HIS A 341 -3.69 10.44 20.05
C HIS A 341 -2.30 9.89 19.68
N LEU A 342 -1.71 10.34 18.57
CA LEU A 342 -0.39 9.87 18.15
C LEU A 342 0.74 10.50 18.97
N PHE A 343 0.75 11.82 19.05
CA PHE A 343 1.87 12.58 19.61
C PHE A 343 1.76 12.84 21.12
N GLY A 344 0.54 12.76 21.66
CA GLY A 344 0.20 13.32 22.96
C GLY A 344 -0.17 14.81 22.89
N LYS A 345 -0.94 15.28 23.85
CA LYS A 345 -1.38 16.68 23.90
C LYS A 345 -0.18 17.63 23.92
N ASN A 346 -0.21 18.65 23.07
CA ASN A 346 0.80 19.70 22.95
C ASN A 346 2.21 19.26 22.48
N ASN A 347 2.40 18.02 22.01
CA ASN A 347 3.68 17.51 21.53
C ASN A 347 3.82 17.53 20.01
N PHE A 348 3.06 18.35 19.31
CA PHE A 348 3.11 18.52 17.86
C PHE A 348 2.89 19.96 17.46
N LYS A 349 3.33 20.31 16.26
CA LYS A 349 3.00 21.57 15.58
C LYS A 349 1.83 21.37 14.63
N GLU A 350 0.99 22.38 14.52
CA GLU A 350 -0.15 22.43 13.58
C GLU A 350 0.06 23.61 12.62
N ILE A 351 0.06 23.32 11.34
CA ILE A 351 0.09 24.33 10.27
C ILE A 351 -1.13 24.08 9.37
N THR A 352 -1.81 25.17 9.01
CA THR A 352 -2.96 25.11 8.11
C THR A 352 -2.78 26.08 6.94
N VAL A 353 -3.19 25.62 5.75
CA VAL A 353 -3.22 26.45 4.54
C VAL A 353 -4.63 26.40 3.95
N GLN A 354 -5.19 27.55 3.64
CA GLN A 354 -6.49 27.66 2.97
C GLN A 354 -6.27 27.92 1.49
N THR A 355 -6.93 27.13 0.64
CA THR A 355 -6.92 27.29 -0.82
C THR A 355 -8.34 27.32 -1.35
N LYS A 356 -8.53 28.05 -2.45
CA LYS A 356 -9.76 28.05 -3.23
C LYS A 356 -9.49 27.41 -4.58
N ILE A 357 -10.36 26.50 -4.97
CA ILE A 357 -10.36 25.88 -6.30
C ILE A 357 -11.74 26.03 -6.92
N HIS A 358 -11.80 26.03 -8.23
CA HIS A 358 -13.05 25.99 -8.98
C HIS A 358 -13.13 24.66 -9.71
N GLN A 359 -14.25 23.98 -9.58
CA GLN A 359 -14.44 22.65 -10.16
C GLN A 359 -15.66 22.63 -11.06
N THR A 360 -15.53 21.87 -12.15
CA THR A 360 -16.64 21.40 -12.97
C THR A 360 -17.47 20.36 -12.19
N PHE A 361 -18.66 20.04 -12.70
CA PHE A 361 -19.47 18.97 -12.09
C PHE A 361 -18.73 17.63 -12.05
N ASP A 362 -18.02 17.27 -13.11
CA ASP A 362 -17.30 15.98 -13.16
C ASP A 362 -16.18 15.91 -12.12
N GLU A 363 -15.45 16.99 -11.89
CA GLU A 363 -14.42 17.07 -10.85
C GLU A 363 -15.02 17.02 -9.45
N PHE A 364 -16.07 17.80 -9.20
CA PHE A 364 -16.79 17.80 -7.93
C PHE A 364 -17.38 16.43 -7.62
N PHE A 365 -18.13 15.85 -8.58
CA PHE A 365 -18.78 14.57 -8.41
C PHE A 365 -17.77 13.42 -8.33
N GLY A 366 -16.72 13.46 -9.15
CA GLY A 366 -15.63 12.49 -9.13
C GLY A 366 -14.91 12.47 -7.78
N GLY A 367 -14.60 13.66 -7.22
CA GLY A 367 -14.04 13.81 -5.89
C GLY A 367 -14.96 13.26 -4.79
N TRP A 368 -16.24 13.56 -4.85
CA TRP A 368 -17.22 13.08 -3.88
C TRP A 368 -17.50 11.60 -3.99
N SER A 369 -17.69 11.07 -5.21
CA SER A 369 -17.93 9.64 -5.46
C SER A 369 -16.74 8.75 -5.10
N SER A 370 -15.53 9.31 -5.00
CA SER A 370 -14.33 8.59 -4.54
C SER A 370 -14.36 8.25 -3.05
N ALA A 371 -15.28 8.83 -2.25
CA ALA A 371 -15.38 8.53 -0.83
C ALA A 371 -15.89 7.11 -0.58
N SER A 372 -15.35 6.45 0.45
CA SER A 372 -15.67 5.04 0.76
C SER A 372 -17.14 4.79 1.12
N TYR A 373 -17.86 5.80 1.58
CA TYR A 373 -19.27 5.71 2.01
C TYR A 373 -20.27 5.99 0.88
N THR A 374 -19.86 6.56 -0.24
CA THR A 374 -20.74 6.85 -1.37
C THR A 374 -21.09 5.60 -2.17
N PRO A 375 -22.23 5.59 -2.89
CA PRO A 375 -22.62 4.48 -3.75
C PRO A 375 -21.56 4.16 -4.81
N ASP A 376 -21.46 2.88 -5.16
CA ASP A 376 -20.57 2.41 -6.21
C ASP A 376 -21.23 2.53 -7.58
N ALA A 377 -20.47 2.80 -8.65
CA ALA A 377 -20.96 3.08 -10.01
C ALA A 377 -21.84 1.99 -10.60
N GLY A 378 -22.04 0.86 -10.08
CA GLY A 378 -22.96 -0.20 -10.54
C GLY A 378 -24.10 -0.48 -9.55
N SER A 379 -24.22 0.29 -8.46
CA SER A 379 -25.25 0.06 -7.46
C SER A 379 -26.56 0.80 -7.78
N ASP A 380 -27.69 0.26 -7.31
CA ASP A 380 -29.02 0.84 -7.49
C ASP A 380 -29.15 2.28 -6.95
N ASP A 381 -28.36 2.62 -5.93
CA ASP A 381 -28.35 3.95 -5.34
C ASP A 381 -27.53 4.98 -6.14
N TYR A 382 -26.65 4.54 -7.06
CA TYR A 382 -25.74 5.43 -7.77
C TYR A 382 -26.42 6.48 -8.66
N PRO A 383 -27.46 6.12 -9.46
CA PRO A 383 -28.18 7.11 -10.27
C PRO A 383 -28.82 8.23 -9.42
N ASN A 384 -29.43 7.85 -8.28
CA ASN A 384 -30.02 8.81 -7.37
C ASN A 384 -28.98 9.70 -6.69
N PHE A 385 -27.86 9.13 -6.27
CA PHE A 385 -26.72 9.87 -5.72
C PHE A 385 -26.18 10.90 -6.72
N LYS A 386 -26.01 10.50 -8.00
CA LYS A 386 -25.56 11.41 -9.06
C LYS A 386 -26.55 12.55 -9.30
N LYS A 387 -27.86 12.25 -9.29
CA LYS A 387 -28.93 13.25 -9.44
C LYS A 387 -28.93 14.26 -8.28
N GLU A 388 -28.79 13.81 -7.04
CA GLU A 388 -28.73 14.68 -5.87
C GLU A 388 -27.45 15.55 -5.88
N ALA A 389 -26.32 14.97 -6.27
CA ALA A 389 -25.07 15.70 -6.44
C ALA A 389 -25.16 16.78 -7.53
N LEU A 390 -25.83 16.48 -8.66
CA LEU A 390 -26.05 17.45 -9.74
C LEU A 390 -26.97 18.57 -9.30
N ALA A 391 -28.05 18.29 -8.56
CA ALA A 391 -28.95 19.31 -8.04
C ALA A 391 -28.22 20.25 -7.07
N LEU A 392 -27.41 19.70 -6.17
CA LEU A 392 -26.57 20.49 -5.27
C LEU A 392 -25.57 21.37 -6.06
N PHE A 393 -24.86 20.78 -7.01
CA PHE A 393 -23.89 21.49 -7.84
C PHE A 393 -24.53 22.65 -8.60
N THR A 394 -25.63 22.38 -9.31
CA THR A 394 -26.35 23.38 -10.13
C THR A 394 -26.85 24.56 -9.28
N LYS A 395 -27.24 24.32 -8.03
CA LYS A 395 -27.68 25.38 -7.10
C LYS A 395 -26.58 26.36 -6.71
N TYR A 396 -25.31 25.89 -6.66
CA TYR A 396 -24.19 26.67 -6.15
C TYR A 396 -23.11 26.98 -7.20
N ALA A 397 -23.21 26.43 -8.42
CA ALA A 397 -22.32 26.79 -9.52
C ALA A 397 -22.57 28.21 -10.00
N ASN A 398 -21.51 28.88 -10.42
CA ASN A 398 -21.59 30.22 -11.01
C ASN A 398 -22.10 30.17 -12.48
N GLU A 399 -22.24 31.32 -13.11
CA GLU A 399 -22.71 31.45 -14.50
C GLU A 399 -21.80 30.74 -15.51
N GLN A 400 -20.54 30.48 -15.15
CA GLN A 400 -19.58 29.75 -15.97
C GLN A 400 -19.66 28.22 -15.77
N GLY A 401 -20.61 27.73 -14.94
CA GLY A 401 -20.76 26.31 -14.64
C GLY A 401 -19.64 25.77 -13.72
N LEU A 402 -19.02 26.61 -12.92
CA LEU A 402 -17.97 26.24 -11.97
C LEU A 402 -18.44 26.44 -10.53
N MET A 403 -18.09 25.51 -9.65
CA MET A 403 -18.39 25.59 -8.22
C MET A 403 -17.12 25.92 -7.43
N GLU A 404 -17.19 26.99 -6.63
CA GLU A 404 -16.08 27.35 -5.74
C GLU A 404 -15.99 26.38 -4.55
N MET A 405 -14.81 25.85 -4.31
CA MET A 405 -14.49 24.92 -3.25
C MET A 405 -13.42 25.52 -2.35
N ASN A 406 -13.73 25.75 -1.08
CA ASN A 406 -12.74 26.14 -0.09
C ASN A 406 -12.15 24.87 0.56
N ILE A 407 -10.83 24.77 0.57
CA ILE A 407 -10.12 23.64 1.13
C ILE A 407 -9.20 24.15 2.24
N THR A 408 -9.34 23.57 3.42
CA THR A 408 -8.36 23.73 4.49
C THR A 408 -7.48 22.49 4.53
N SER A 409 -6.21 22.67 4.20
CA SER A 409 -5.18 21.64 4.30
C SER A 409 -4.48 21.75 5.66
N TYR A 410 -4.44 20.65 6.40
CA TYR A 410 -3.83 20.56 7.72
C TYR A 410 -2.56 19.73 7.62
N CYS A 411 -1.51 20.17 8.31
CA CYS A 411 -0.31 19.39 8.60
C CYS A 411 -0.06 19.41 10.10
N PHE A 412 -0.06 18.23 10.73
CA PHE A 412 0.34 18.05 12.13
C PHE A 412 1.66 17.28 12.12
N PHE A 413 2.69 17.79 12.80
CA PHE A 413 3.98 17.13 12.79
C PHE A 413 4.75 17.27 14.11
N GLY A 414 5.53 16.25 14.42
CA GLY A 414 6.33 16.19 15.64
C GLY A 414 7.17 14.92 15.72
N THR A 415 7.91 14.80 16.82
CA THR A 415 8.61 13.57 17.21
C THR A 415 7.69 12.69 18.07
N LEU A 416 7.86 11.38 17.98
CA LEU A 416 7.14 10.47 18.86
C LEU A 416 7.87 10.38 20.21
N LEU A 417 7.09 10.41 21.26
CA LEU A 417 7.57 10.08 22.60
C LEU A 417 7.46 8.57 22.84
N PRO A 418 8.41 7.97 23.60
CA PRO A 418 8.40 6.55 23.96
C PRO A 418 7.11 6.08 24.58
#